data_eb572dafad67eaa5a5c1dc5686920a54
#
_entry.id   eb572dafad67eaa5a5c1dc5686920a54
#
_cell.length_a   1.000
_cell.length_b   1.000
_cell.length_c   1.000
_cell.angle_alpha   90.00
_cell.angle_beta   90.00
_cell.angle_gamma   90.00
#
_symmetry.space_group_name_H-M   'P 1'
#
loop_
_entity.id
_entity.type
_entity.pdbx_description
1 polymer ?
#
loop_
_entity_poly.entity_id
_entity_poly.type
_entity_poly.pdbx_seq_one_letter_code
_entity_poly.pdbx_strand_id
1 'polypeptide(L)'
;MTDKEYRYYKDNGKLMRLHIEQDDEPLDPRYDWDGQIGKMMCWHREYRLGDYKDNDYNDNEDFLNNLVRENVEDKSIINYIKAKKATNGLELRYDRHEQMWQLWGTYYWFPLGTSKEAKFGIIEEYESLDWLIDDMIEALPQKDKWYLLEKHANIVYLPLYLYDHSGITMSTGSFGDRWDSGQVGYIYTDKKTIFDCGGKIQNAKGNYVKVTNKNWKEAAYQWMQGEVEEYDMYLTGEVYGVITEEYNSKDEDWEEKDSCWGFFNDKWGDELIKEVALDFGVSETLYEEMDEVA
;
A
#
# COMPACT_ATOMS: atom_id res chain seq x y z
N MET A 1 -6.33 -25.30 -21.32
CA MET A 1 -6.43 -24.36 -22.44
C MET A 1 -7.86 -23.88 -22.41
N THR A 2 -8.10 -22.69 -21.93
CA THR A 2 -9.38 -21.99 -22.10
C THR A 2 -9.50 -21.65 -23.59
N ASP A 3 -10.61 -21.99 -24.23
CA ASP A 3 -10.86 -21.59 -25.61
C ASP A 3 -10.79 -20.06 -25.67
N LYS A 4 -9.94 -19.53 -26.57
CA LYS A 4 -9.82 -18.09 -26.75
C LYS A 4 -11.13 -17.54 -27.27
N GLU A 5 -11.67 -16.53 -26.59
CA GLU A 5 -12.85 -15.82 -27.06
C GLU A 5 -12.45 -14.73 -28.06
N TYR A 6 -12.77 -14.91 -29.32
CA TYR A 6 -12.53 -13.93 -30.35
C TYR A 6 -13.75 -13.03 -30.55
N ARG A 7 -13.53 -11.75 -30.86
CA ARG A 7 -14.53 -10.82 -31.35
C ARG A 7 -14.08 -10.25 -32.67
N TYR A 8 -14.99 -10.18 -33.62
CA TYR A 8 -14.73 -9.81 -35.00
C TYR A 8 -15.26 -8.40 -35.28
N TYR A 9 -14.59 -7.66 -36.15
CA TYR A 9 -14.99 -6.31 -36.56
C TYR A 9 -14.42 -5.96 -37.93
N LYS A 10 -14.87 -4.84 -38.53
CA LYS A 10 -14.26 -4.25 -39.73
C LYS A 10 -13.48 -3.02 -39.38
N ASP A 11 -12.26 -2.91 -39.88
CA ASP A 11 -11.49 -1.69 -39.91
C ASP A 11 -11.05 -1.36 -41.34
N ASN A 12 -11.45 -0.18 -41.83
CA ASN A 12 -11.16 0.27 -43.22
C ASN A 12 -11.50 -0.77 -44.29
N GLY A 13 -12.56 -1.53 -44.10
CA GLY A 13 -13.02 -2.57 -45.02
C GLY A 13 -12.25 -3.90 -44.94
N LYS A 14 -11.33 -4.04 -44.00
CA LYS A 14 -10.63 -5.26 -43.66
C LYS A 14 -11.30 -5.99 -42.54
N LEU A 15 -11.28 -7.32 -42.62
CA LEU A 15 -11.80 -8.16 -41.55
C LEU A 15 -10.72 -8.31 -40.48
N MET A 16 -11.11 -7.95 -39.27
CA MET A 16 -10.26 -7.95 -38.08
C MET A 16 -10.87 -8.84 -37.00
N ARG A 17 -10.02 -9.35 -36.11
CA ARG A 17 -10.46 -9.94 -34.84
C ARG A 17 -9.59 -9.42 -33.69
N LEU A 18 -10.19 -9.46 -32.52
CA LEU A 18 -9.55 -9.10 -31.24
C LEU A 18 -9.75 -10.23 -30.26
N HIS A 19 -8.73 -10.53 -29.47
CA HIS A 19 -8.80 -11.44 -28.35
C HIS A 19 -7.89 -11.00 -27.20
N ILE A 20 -8.10 -11.59 -26.03
CA ILE A 20 -7.34 -11.32 -24.81
C ILE A 20 -6.57 -12.56 -24.43
N GLU A 21 -5.34 -12.36 -23.98
CA GLU A 21 -4.50 -13.38 -23.39
C GLU A 21 -4.02 -12.93 -22.00
N GLN A 22 -3.85 -13.88 -21.11
CA GLN A 22 -3.19 -13.60 -19.82
C GLN A 22 -1.73 -13.27 -20.07
N ASP A 23 -1.20 -12.26 -19.38
CA ASP A 23 0.21 -11.90 -19.42
C ASP A 23 1.00 -12.86 -18.53
N ASP A 24 1.84 -13.68 -19.13
CA ASP A 24 2.66 -14.66 -18.41
C ASP A 24 3.87 -14.03 -17.70
N GLU A 25 4.28 -12.82 -18.10
CA GLU A 25 5.44 -12.10 -17.55
C GLU A 25 5.10 -10.61 -17.30
N PRO A 26 4.07 -10.31 -16.49
CA PRO A 26 3.64 -8.94 -16.26
C PRO A 26 4.72 -8.14 -15.52
N LEU A 27 4.80 -6.85 -15.83
CA LEU A 27 5.66 -5.92 -15.10
C LEU A 27 5.13 -5.74 -13.67
N ASP A 28 6.04 -5.76 -12.69
CA ASP A 28 5.71 -5.49 -11.29
C ASP A 28 5.41 -4.00 -11.08
N PRO A 29 4.17 -3.62 -10.75
CA PRO A 29 3.77 -2.22 -10.61
C PRO A 29 4.49 -1.51 -9.46
N ARG A 30 5.08 -2.26 -8.52
CA ARG A 30 5.84 -1.68 -7.39
C ARG A 30 7.32 -1.50 -7.71
N TYR A 31 7.81 -2.14 -8.76
CA TYR A 31 9.22 -2.15 -9.10
C TYR A 31 9.51 -1.53 -10.46
N ASP A 32 8.69 -1.83 -11.46
CA ASP A 32 8.95 -1.46 -12.85
C ASP A 32 8.28 -0.14 -13.24
N TRP A 33 7.40 0.39 -12.40
CA TRP A 33 6.71 1.65 -12.65
C TRP A 33 7.15 2.74 -11.70
N ASP A 34 7.21 3.96 -12.23
CA ASP A 34 7.43 5.18 -11.47
C ASP A 34 6.09 5.87 -11.13
N GLY A 35 6.09 6.66 -10.06
CA GLY A 35 4.97 7.57 -9.75
C GLY A 35 3.97 7.04 -8.74
N GLN A 36 4.27 5.95 -8.05
CA GLN A 36 3.48 5.49 -6.90
C GLN A 36 3.41 6.58 -5.82
N ILE A 37 2.22 6.74 -5.27
CA ILE A 37 1.93 7.73 -4.22
C ILE A 37 2.22 7.14 -2.84
N GLY A 38 1.88 5.88 -2.65
CA GLY A 38 2.12 5.14 -1.43
C GLY A 38 3.45 4.41 -1.44
N LYS A 39 4.15 4.42 -0.32
CA LYS A 39 5.25 3.48 -0.05
C LYS A 39 4.70 2.22 0.59
N MET A 40 4.94 1.08 -0.03
CA MET A 40 4.38 -0.22 0.37
C MET A 40 5.45 -1.07 1.05
N MET A 41 5.47 -1.08 2.39
CA MET A 41 6.46 -1.78 3.20
C MET A 41 5.86 -3.08 3.73
N CYS A 42 6.44 -4.22 3.32
CA CYS A 42 5.96 -5.55 3.66
C CYS A 42 7.05 -6.42 4.28
N TRP A 43 6.66 -7.28 5.22
CA TRP A 43 7.50 -8.31 5.84
C TRP A 43 6.78 -9.64 5.78
N HIS A 44 7.28 -10.53 4.92
CA HIS A 44 6.78 -11.89 4.81
C HIS A 44 7.95 -12.87 4.74
N ARG A 45 7.79 -14.05 5.35
CA ARG A 45 8.88 -15.03 5.44
C ARG A 45 9.25 -15.70 4.12
N GLU A 46 8.31 -15.78 3.18
CA GLU A 46 8.44 -16.55 1.93
C GLU A 46 8.42 -15.65 0.70
N TYR A 47 7.67 -14.54 0.72
CA TYR A 47 7.47 -13.66 -0.42
C TYR A 47 8.17 -12.31 -0.24
N ARG A 48 8.67 -11.78 -1.34
CA ARG A 48 9.15 -10.39 -1.44
C ARG A 48 8.03 -9.55 -2.02
N LEU A 49 7.43 -8.71 -1.21
CA LEU A 49 6.22 -7.96 -1.53
C LEU A 49 6.43 -6.46 -1.41
N GLY A 50 5.68 -5.70 -2.20
CA GLY A 50 5.73 -4.24 -2.19
C GLY A 50 7.09 -3.69 -2.59
N ASP A 51 7.50 -2.60 -1.98
CA ASP A 51 8.77 -1.89 -2.27
C ASP A 51 9.95 -2.60 -1.57
N TYR A 52 10.07 -3.92 -1.74
CA TYR A 52 11.00 -4.76 -1.00
C TYR A 52 12.48 -4.40 -1.21
N LYS A 53 12.82 -3.72 -2.32
CA LYS A 53 14.19 -3.29 -2.61
C LYS A 53 14.59 -2.04 -1.82
N ASP A 54 13.59 -1.24 -1.42
CA ASP A 54 13.77 -0.04 -0.62
C ASP A 54 13.47 -0.29 0.86
N ASN A 55 13.23 -1.56 1.22
CA ASN A 55 12.94 -1.96 2.60
C ASN A 55 14.20 -2.45 3.31
N ASP A 56 14.91 -1.53 3.96
CA ASP A 56 16.13 -1.80 4.75
C ASP A 56 15.85 -2.15 6.21
N TYR A 57 14.57 -2.23 6.61
CA TYR A 57 14.15 -2.48 7.99
C TYR A 57 13.98 -3.96 8.29
N ASN A 58 14.40 -4.39 9.48
CA ASN A 58 14.35 -5.80 9.88
C ASN A 58 12.93 -6.33 10.04
N ASP A 59 12.05 -5.49 10.56
CA ASP A 59 10.63 -5.80 10.79
C ASP A 59 9.79 -4.54 10.87
N ASN A 60 8.49 -4.73 11.05
CA ASN A 60 7.50 -3.68 11.18
C ASN A 60 7.76 -2.73 12.36
N GLU A 61 8.31 -3.20 13.47
CA GLU A 61 8.57 -2.37 14.65
C GLU A 61 9.78 -1.47 14.43
N ASP A 62 10.86 -2.02 13.89
CA ASP A 62 12.05 -1.29 13.47
C ASP A 62 11.68 -0.19 12.45
N PHE A 63 10.89 -0.53 11.43
CA PHE A 63 10.36 0.45 10.47
C PHE A 63 9.61 1.60 11.14
N LEU A 64 8.64 1.29 12.02
CA LEU A 64 7.83 2.32 12.65
C LEU A 64 8.62 3.20 13.61
N ASN A 65 9.60 2.64 14.33
CA ASN A 65 10.48 3.40 15.19
C ASN A 65 11.28 4.42 14.39
N ASN A 66 11.89 3.99 13.30
CA ASN A 66 12.65 4.85 12.41
C ASN A 66 11.77 5.91 11.75
N LEU A 67 10.58 5.54 11.25
CA LEU A 67 9.67 6.48 10.62
C LEU A 67 9.24 7.60 11.58
N VAL A 68 8.95 7.26 12.86
CA VAL A 68 8.65 8.28 13.89
C VAL A 68 9.87 9.12 14.18
N ARG A 69 11.06 8.51 14.33
CA ARG A 69 12.30 9.20 14.65
C ARG A 69 12.69 10.24 13.61
N GLU A 70 12.50 9.91 12.34
CA GLU A 70 12.85 10.77 11.21
C GLU A 70 11.85 11.91 10.97
N ASN A 71 10.56 11.70 11.30
CA ASN A 71 9.49 12.60 10.86
C ASN A 71 8.82 13.38 11.99
N VAL A 72 9.04 13.03 13.26
CA VAL A 72 8.38 13.68 14.41
C VAL A 72 9.43 14.35 15.30
N GLU A 73 9.26 15.64 15.57
CA GLU A 73 10.15 16.39 16.46
C GLU A 73 10.17 15.80 17.89
N ASP A 74 11.34 15.70 18.49
CA ASP A 74 11.58 15.20 19.86
C ASP A 74 10.62 15.81 20.88
N LYS A 75 10.43 17.11 20.80
CA LYS A 75 9.50 17.83 21.69
C LYS A 75 8.07 17.32 21.61
N SER A 76 7.62 16.93 20.44
CA SER A 76 6.28 16.38 20.21
C SER A 76 6.16 14.99 20.83
N ILE A 77 7.18 14.15 20.65
CA ILE A 77 7.26 12.81 21.26
C ILE A 77 7.22 12.92 22.79
N ILE A 78 8.12 13.74 23.35
CA ILE A 78 8.20 13.95 24.82
C ILE A 78 6.85 14.47 25.37
N ASN A 79 6.25 15.47 24.71
CA ASN A 79 4.98 16.04 25.17
C ASN A 79 3.85 15.01 25.07
N TYR A 80 3.82 14.18 24.03
CA TYR A 80 2.83 13.14 23.88
C TYR A 80 2.92 12.11 25.01
N ILE A 81 4.11 11.62 25.29
CA ILE A 81 4.36 10.62 26.34
C ILE A 81 4.00 11.19 27.72
N LYS A 82 4.38 12.44 28.02
CA LYS A 82 4.01 13.11 29.27
C LYS A 82 2.50 13.32 29.41
N ALA A 83 1.82 13.68 28.33
CA ALA A 83 0.36 13.90 28.32
C ALA A 83 -0.41 12.58 28.47
N LYS A 84 0.13 11.49 27.97
CA LYS A 84 -0.48 10.18 28.05
C LYS A 84 -0.24 9.60 29.43
N LYS A 85 -1.17 9.84 30.37
CA LYS A 85 -1.13 9.36 31.77
C LYS A 85 -0.87 7.85 31.93
N ALA A 86 -0.95 7.08 30.85
CA ALA A 86 -0.59 5.66 30.80
C ALA A 86 0.89 5.39 31.15
N THR A 87 1.74 6.38 31.05
CA THR A 87 3.15 6.32 31.40
C THR A 87 3.44 6.75 32.86
N ASN A 88 2.43 6.72 33.72
CA ASN A 88 2.57 6.98 35.16
C ASN A 88 3.23 8.31 35.53
N GLY A 89 2.97 9.36 34.75
CA GLY A 89 3.47 10.70 35.04
C GLY A 89 4.98 10.83 34.85
N LEU A 90 5.52 10.27 33.76
CA LEU A 90 6.93 10.39 33.44
C LEU A 90 7.39 11.84 33.40
N GLU A 91 8.50 12.13 34.04
CA GLU A 91 9.21 13.40 33.97
C GLU A 91 10.60 13.19 33.39
N LEU A 92 11.00 14.11 32.52
CA LEU A 92 12.35 14.16 32.00
C LEU A 92 13.13 15.24 32.73
N ARG A 93 14.27 14.88 33.29
CA ARG A 93 15.19 15.80 33.98
C ARG A 93 16.60 15.64 33.43
N TYR A 94 17.38 16.71 33.49
CA TYR A 94 18.80 16.66 33.21
C TYR A 94 19.61 16.91 34.48
N ASP A 95 20.37 15.93 34.91
CA ASP A 95 21.32 16.07 36.02
C ASP A 95 22.61 16.75 35.53
N ARG A 96 22.85 17.97 36.00
CA ARG A 96 24.02 18.75 35.59
C ARG A 96 25.32 18.26 36.23
N HIS A 97 25.22 17.58 37.36
CA HIS A 97 26.41 17.09 38.08
C HIS A 97 26.92 15.81 37.40
N GLU A 98 26.05 14.87 37.11
CA GLU A 98 26.39 13.62 36.45
C GLU A 98 26.40 13.73 34.94
N GLN A 99 25.89 14.86 34.37
CA GLN A 99 25.74 15.10 32.94
C GLN A 99 24.84 14.04 32.24
N MET A 100 23.82 13.57 32.94
CA MET A 100 22.93 12.50 32.49
C MET A 100 21.49 13.01 32.33
N TRP A 101 20.80 12.50 31.31
CA TRP A 101 19.37 12.61 31.21
C TRP A 101 18.72 11.54 32.10
N GLN A 102 17.74 11.92 32.90
CA GLN A 102 17.05 11.05 33.84
C GLN A 102 15.58 10.96 33.48
N LEU A 103 15.09 9.74 33.27
CA LEU A 103 13.69 9.43 33.17
C LEU A 103 13.14 9.12 34.56
N TRP A 104 12.23 9.97 35.03
CA TRP A 104 11.59 9.82 36.33
C TRP A 104 10.16 9.33 36.15
N GLY A 105 9.74 8.43 37.03
CA GLY A 105 8.38 7.90 37.02
C GLY A 105 8.08 7.02 38.24
N THR A 106 6.88 6.45 38.23
CA THR A 106 6.46 5.53 39.26
C THR A 106 6.92 4.11 38.95
N TYR A 107 7.75 3.54 39.82
CA TYR A 107 8.13 2.15 39.79
C TYR A 107 7.64 1.40 41.01
N TYR A 108 7.55 0.08 40.95
CA TYR A 108 7.10 -0.74 42.05
C TYR A 108 8.26 -1.48 42.67
N TRP A 109 8.41 -1.33 43.97
CA TRP A 109 9.39 -2.01 44.75
C TRP A 109 8.76 -3.07 45.64
N PHE A 110 9.43 -4.20 45.81
CA PHE A 110 9.00 -5.31 46.64
C PHE A 110 9.99 -5.53 47.76
N PRO A 111 9.82 -4.88 48.92
CA PRO A 111 10.65 -5.19 50.07
C PRO A 111 10.43 -6.63 50.50
N LEU A 112 11.50 -7.31 50.89
CA LEU A 112 11.43 -8.70 51.41
C LEU A 112 10.36 -8.83 52.52
N GLY A 113 9.33 -9.62 52.25
CA GLY A 113 8.27 -9.92 53.23
C GLY A 113 7.16 -8.88 53.36
N THR A 114 7.08 -7.89 52.46
CA THR A 114 6.06 -6.84 52.45
C THR A 114 5.23 -6.80 51.18
N SER A 115 4.14 -6.00 51.20
CA SER A 115 3.35 -5.73 50.01
C SER A 115 4.06 -4.77 49.05
N LYS A 116 3.70 -4.85 47.76
CA LYS A 116 4.16 -3.99 46.70
C LYS A 116 3.96 -2.50 47.06
N GLU A 117 5.05 -1.73 47.01
CA GLU A 117 5.02 -0.30 47.24
C GLU A 117 5.32 0.46 45.96
N ALA A 118 4.50 1.50 45.69
CA ALA A 118 4.75 2.41 44.56
C ALA A 118 5.67 3.53 45.03
N LYS A 119 6.77 3.74 44.33
CA LYS A 119 7.73 4.83 44.57
C LYS A 119 7.89 5.66 43.29
N PHE A 120 8.05 6.97 43.44
CA PHE A 120 8.42 7.86 42.37
C PHE A 120 9.92 8.17 42.46
N GLY A 121 10.65 7.98 41.37
CA GLY A 121 12.09 8.19 41.31
C GLY A 121 12.64 7.97 39.90
N ILE A 122 13.96 7.88 39.83
CA ILE A 122 14.66 7.60 38.59
C ILE A 122 14.31 6.17 38.17
N ILE A 123 13.79 6.04 36.92
CA ILE A 123 13.56 4.76 36.26
C ILE A 123 14.83 4.35 35.51
N GLU A 124 15.42 5.32 34.77
CA GLU A 124 16.57 5.07 33.91
C GLU A 124 17.37 6.35 33.70
N GLU A 125 18.67 6.19 33.35
CA GLU A 125 19.59 7.30 33.10
C GLU A 125 20.27 7.09 31.74
N TYR A 126 20.43 8.19 30.98
CA TYR A 126 20.97 8.19 29.65
C TYR A 126 22.04 9.25 29.47
N GLU A 127 23.14 8.89 28.81
CA GLU A 127 24.18 9.83 28.44
C GLU A 127 23.74 10.80 27.34
N SER A 128 22.78 10.37 26.51
CA SER A 128 22.28 11.11 25.36
C SER A 128 20.76 11.27 25.43
N LEU A 129 20.28 12.45 25.01
CA LEU A 129 18.83 12.68 24.82
C LEU A 129 18.29 11.80 23.68
N ASP A 130 19.09 11.55 22.66
CA ASP A 130 18.70 10.74 21.51
C ASP A 130 18.36 9.30 21.94
N TRP A 131 19.23 8.66 22.73
CA TRP A 131 18.98 7.30 23.24
C TRP A 131 17.72 7.22 24.10
N LEU A 132 17.51 8.23 24.95
CA LEU A 132 16.28 8.32 25.73
C LEU A 132 15.03 8.39 24.81
N ILE A 133 15.10 9.17 23.73
CA ILE A 133 13.98 9.32 22.78
C ILE A 133 13.75 8.03 22.00
N ASP A 134 14.80 7.36 21.57
CA ASP A 134 14.70 6.08 20.88
C ASP A 134 13.99 5.03 21.76
N ASP A 135 14.40 4.88 23.02
CA ASP A 135 13.74 3.98 23.98
C ASP A 135 12.28 4.39 24.23
N MET A 136 12.00 5.71 24.30
CA MET A 136 10.64 6.21 24.44
C MET A 136 9.76 5.88 23.23
N ILE A 137 10.30 5.94 22.01
CA ILE A 137 9.61 5.55 20.78
C ILE A 137 9.36 4.04 20.79
N GLU A 138 10.39 3.24 21.10
CA GLU A 138 10.28 1.79 21.15
C GLU A 138 9.16 1.34 22.12
N ALA A 139 9.07 1.97 23.29
CA ALA A 139 8.04 1.68 24.27
C ALA A 139 6.61 2.07 23.86
N LEU A 140 6.42 2.84 22.79
CA LEU A 140 5.09 3.24 22.33
C LEU A 140 4.36 2.11 21.58
N PRO A 141 3.07 1.88 21.86
CA PRO A 141 2.25 1.01 21.01
C PRO A 141 2.17 1.51 19.56
N GLN A 142 2.07 0.61 18.59
CA GLN A 142 1.98 0.94 17.16
C GLN A 142 0.94 2.01 16.84
N LYS A 143 -0.26 1.92 17.41
CA LYS A 143 -1.32 2.93 17.24
C LYS A 143 -0.91 4.34 17.65
N ASP A 144 -0.03 4.45 18.65
CA ASP A 144 0.45 5.73 19.17
C ASP A 144 1.54 6.30 18.24
N LYS A 145 2.38 5.44 17.68
CA LYS A 145 3.38 5.78 16.65
C LYS A 145 2.66 6.35 15.41
N TRP A 146 1.64 5.68 14.91
CA TRP A 146 0.83 6.17 13.79
C TRP A 146 0.09 7.47 14.10
N TYR A 147 -0.45 7.62 15.31
CA TYR A 147 -1.06 8.89 15.74
C TYR A 147 -0.06 10.06 15.72
N LEU A 148 1.17 9.84 16.18
CA LEU A 148 2.23 10.86 16.14
C LEU A 148 2.57 11.25 14.69
N LEU A 149 2.74 10.27 13.81
CA LEU A 149 3.01 10.48 12.39
C LEU A 149 1.87 11.27 11.71
N GLU A 150 0.64 10.86 11.93
CA GLU A 150 -0.53 11.53 11.35
C GLU A 150 -0.66 12.99 11.82
N LYS A 151 -0.47 13.22 13.10
CA LYS A 151 -0.68 14.53 13.71
C LYS A 151 0.46 15.50 13.50
N HIS A 152 1.70 15.05 13.53
CA HIS A 152 2.89 15.91 13.52
C HIS A 152 3.66 15.89 12.21
N ALA A 153 3.60 14.79 11.46
CA ALA A 153 4.26 14.63 10.16
C ALA A 153 3.31 14.69 8.96
N ASN A 154 1.98 14.69 9.18
CA ASN A 154 0.98 14.57 8.13
C ASN A 154 1.16 13.29 7.26
N ILE A 155 1.59 12.21 7.87
CA ILE A 155 1.69 10.89 7.26
C ILE A 155 0.43 10.09 7.61
N VAL A 156 -0.17 9.45 6.61
CA VAL A 156 -1.31 8.54 6.76
C VAL A 156 -0.97 7.18 6.16
N TYR A 157 -1.67 6.13 6.60
CA TYR A 157 -1.37 4.76 6.22
C TYR A 157 -2.62 3.90 6.09
N LEU A 158 -2.47 2.78 5.39
CA LEU A 158 -3.39 1.64 5.41
C LEU A 158 -2.60 0.39 5.79
N PRO A 159 -3.16 -0.52 6.60
CA PRO A 159 -2.56 -1.82 6.85
C PRO A 159 -2.65 -2.69 5.60
N LEU A 160 -1.70 -3.59 5.43
CA LEU A 160 -1.68 -4.58 4.36
C LEU A 160 -1.86 -5.97 4.96
N TYR A 161 -2.84 -6.69 4.45
CA TYR A 161 -3.12 -8.07 4.80
C TYR A 161 -2.88 -8.96 3.59
N LEU A 162 -2.30 -10.12 3.84
CA LEU A 162 -2.10 -11.17 2.84
C LEU A 162 -2.95 -12.38 3.22
N TYR A 163 -3.58 -12.98 2.23
CA TYR A 163 -4.18 -14.30 2.31
C TYR A 163 -3.36 -15.25 1.42
N ASP A 164 -2.89 -16.37 1.99
CA ASP A 164 -1.97 -17.31 1.35
C ASP A 164 -2.57 -18.72 1.37
N HIS A 165 -3.35 -19.06 0.34
CA HIS A 165 -3.97 -20.37 0.18
C HIS A 165 -4.11 -20.71 -1.32
N SER A 166 -3.21 -21.56 -1.83
CA SER A 166 -3.14 -21.94 -3.27
C SER A 166 -2.82 -20.78 -4.22
N GLY A 167 -2.34 -19.68 -3.72
CA GLY A 167 -2.03 -18.40 -4.36
C GLY A 167 -2.08 -17.33 -3.29
N ILE A 168 -1.60 -16.14 -3.61
CA ILE A 168 -1.59 -15.02 -2.67
C ILE A 168 -2.51 -13.90 -3.17
N THR A 169 -3.24 -13.27 -2.24
CA THR A 169 -4.02 -12.06 -2.49
C THR A 169 -3.78 -11.05 -1.38
N MET A 170 -3.74 -9.78 -1.72
CA MET A 170 -3.46 -8.68 -0.81
C MET A 170 -4.64 -7.72 -0.70
N SER A 171 -4.87 -7.18 0.49
CA SER A 171 -5.92 -6.20 0.72
C SER A 171 -5.55 -5.24 1.85
N THR A 172 -6.18 -4.06 1.86
CA THR A 172 -6.13 -3.12 2.99
C THR A 172 -7.09 -3.50 4.12
N GLY A 173 -7.99 -4.45 3.88
CA GLY A 173 -8.91 -5.02 4.86
C GLY A 173 -8.49 -6.43 5.29
N SER A 174 -8.74 -6.78 6.56
CA SER A 174 -8.43 -8.13 7.04
C SER A 174 -9.35 -9.17 6.41
N PHE A 175 -8.77 -10.30 6.01
CA PHE A 175 -9.52 -11.48 5.58
C PHE A 175 -10.16 -12.18 6.79
N GLY A 176 -11.30 -12.82 6.58
CA GLY A 176 -12.03 -13.52 7.66
C GLY A 176 -11.34 -14.79 8.17
N ASP A 177 -10.35 -15.30 7.47
CA ASP A 177 -9.57 -16.46 7.83
C ASP A 177 -8.42 -16.10 8.78
N ARG A 178 -8.23 -16.90 9.85
CA ARG A 178 -7.16 -16.67 10.84
C ARG A 178 -5.94 -17.57 10.64
N TRP A 179 -6.05 -18.59 9.78
CA TRP A 179 -4.99 -19.55 9.57
C TRP A 179 -4.10 -19.18 8.39
N ASP A 180 -4.74 -18.76 7.31
CA ASP A 180 -4.09 -18.50 6.03
C ASP A 180 -3.99 -17.00 5.74
N SER A 181 -4.32 -16.14 6.71
CA SER A 181 -4.19 -14.68 6.52
C SER A 181 -3.59 -13.97 7.73
N GLY A 182 -2.88 -12.87 7.44
CA GLY A 182 -2.27 -12.03 8.45
C GLY A 182 -1.90 -10.65 7.93
N GLN A 183 -1.66 -9.73 8.85
CA GLN A 183 -1.10 -8.44 8.49
C GLN A 183 0.38 -8.63 8.13
N VAL A 184 0.77 -8.15 6.94
CA VAL A 184 2.13 -8.28 6.41
C VAL A 184 2.87 -6.95 6.32
N GLY A 185 2.18 -5.83 6.50
CA GLY A 185 2.83 -4.52 6.40
C GLY A 185 1.89 -3.34 6.37
N TYR A 186 2.36 -2.28 5.72
CA TYR A 186 1.64 -1.02 5.55
C TYR A 186 1.94 -0.40 4.20
N ILE A 187 0.95 0.30 3.64
CA ILE A 187 1.17 1.33 2.63
C ILE A 187 0.93 2.69 3.28
N TYR A 188 1.83 3.64 3.06
CA TYR A 188 1.75 4.96 3.66
C TYR A 188 2.18 6.07 2.68
N THR A 189 1.68 7.27 2.93
CA THR A 189 2.05 8.47 2.15
C THR A 189 1.97 9.71 3.02
N ASP A 190 2.57 10.79 2.57
CA ASP A 190 2.51 12.08 3.22
C ASP A 190 1.70 13.09 2.42
N LYS A 191 1.29 14.16 3.11
CA LYS A 191 0.49 15.23 2.53
C LYS A 191 1.16 15.93 1.35
N LYS A 192 2.49 16.08 1.39
CA LYS A 192 3.25 16.75 0.33
C LYS A 192 3.17 15.96 -0.96
N THR A 193 3.40 14.65 -0.90
CA THR A 193 3.28 13.72 -2.03
C THR A 193 1.90 13.81 -2.67
N ILE A 194 0.82 13.82 -1.88
CA ILE A 194 -0.55 13.97 -2.37
C ILE A 194 -0.77 15.29 -3.13
N PHE A 195 -0.18 16.39 -2.67
CA PHE A 195 -0.31 17.67 -3.37
C PHE A 195 0.60 17.78 -4.60
N ASP A 196 1.78 17.19 -4.56
CA ASP A 196 2.72 17.17 -5.69
C ASP A 196 2.15 16.36 -6.87
N CYS A 197 1.45 15.26 -6.60
CA CYS A 197 0.74 14.48 -7.62
C CYS A 197 -0.45 15.25 -8.21
N GLY A 198 -1.08 16.11 -7.44
CA GLY A 198 -2.28 16.83 -7.87
C GLY A 198 -3.47 15.90 -8.03
N GLY A 199 -4.41 16.27 -8.90
CA GLY A 199 -5.49 15.35 -9.29
C GLY A 199 -6.83 15.61 -8.61
N LYS A 200 -7.74 14.66 -8.82
CA LYS A 200 -9.12 14.68 -8.34
C LYS A 200 -9.44 13.35 -7.67
N ILE A 201 -10.31 13.39 -6.69
CA ILE A 201 -10.86 12.21 -6.02
C ILE A 201 -12.35 12.14 -6.23
N GLN A 202 -12.90 10.96 -6.11
CA GLN A 202 -14.35 10.75 -6.12
C GLN A 202 -14.89 10.99 -4.70
N ASN A 203 -15.84 11.92 -4.57
CA ASN A 203 -16.49 12.16 -3.28
C ASN A 203 -17.60 11.14 -3.03
N ALA A 204 -18.18 11.14 -1.82
CA ALA A 204 -19.27 10.24 -1.43
C ALA A 204 -20.53 10.28 -2.34
N LYS A 205 -20.64 11.25 -3.26
CA LYS A 205 -21.73 11.37 -4.23
C LYS A 205 -21.32 10.90 -5.63
N GLY A 206 -20.13 10.34 -5.79
CA GLY A 206 -19.59 9.90 -7.06
C GLY A 206 -19.02 11.01 -7.96
N ASN A 207 -18.96 12.26 -7.49
CA ASN A 207 -18.43 13.37 -8.30
C ASN A 207 -16.93 13.53 -8.09
N TYR A 208 -16.19 13.78 -9.17
CA TYR A 208 -14.77 14.10 -9.10
C TYR A 208 -14.55 15.54 -8.57
N VAL A 209 -13.84 15.66 -7.46
CA VAL A 209 -13.50 16.92 -6.82
C VAL A 209 -11.98 17.09 -6.68
N LYS A 210 -11.51 18.31 -6.80
CA LYS A 210 -10.08 18.62 -6.67
C LYS A 210 -9.60 18.35 -5.23
N VAL A 211 -8.37 17.85 -5.09
CA VAL A 211 -7.71 17.67 -3.79
C VAL A 211 -7.41 19.05 -3.16
N THR A 212 -7.71 19.15 -1.88
CA THR A 212 -7.58 20.36 -1.05
C THR A 212 -7.10 20.00 0.36
N ASN A 213 -6.74 20.98 1.17
CA ASN A 213 -6.38 20.77 2.57
C ASN A 213 -7.47 20.09 3.43
N LYS A 214 -8.73 20.04 2.96
CA LYS A 214 -9.83 19.43 3.71
C LYS A 214 -10.04 17.95 3.40
N ASN A 215 -9.68 17.52 2.20
CA ASN A 215 -9.93 16.17 1.71
C ASN A 215 -8.66 15.40 1.29
N TRP A 216 -7.47 15.93 1.59
CA TRP A 216 -6.22 15.27 1.20
C TRP A 216 -6.02 13.88 1.80
N LYS A 217 -6.53 13.64 3.04
CA LYS A 217 -6.49 12.31 3.66
C LYS A 217 -7.40 11.32 2.93
N GLU A 218 -8.60 11.79 2.53
CA GLU A 218 -9.51 10.99 1.72
C GLU A 218 -8.86 10.64 0.37
N ALA A 219 -8.17 11.61 -0.25
CA ALA A 219 -7.38 11.36 -1.46
C ALA A 219 -6.29 10.32 -1.23
N ALA A 220 -5.53 10.46 -0.16
CA ALA A 220 -4.46 9.52 0.20
C ALA A 220 -5.00 8.09 0.37
N TYR A 221 -6.11 7.93 1.09
CA TYR A 221 -6.72 6.61 1.28
C TYR A 221 -7.26 5.99 0.00
N GLN A 222 -7.98 6.77 -0.84
CA GLN A 222 -8.50 6.27 -2.12
C GLN A 222 -7.36 5.84 -3.06
N TRP A 223 -6.32 6.64 -3.17
CA TRP A 223 -5.21 6.35 -4.09
C TRP A 223 -4.35 5.19 -3.59
N MET A 224 -4.01 5.14 -2.30
CA MET A 224 -3.30 4.00 -1.73
C MET A 224 -4.10 2.70 -1.84
N GLN A 225 -5.42 2.77 -1.69
CA GLN A 225 -6.28 1.60 -1.87
C GLN A 225 -6.24 1.13 -3.33
N GLY A 226 -6.34 2.04 -4.30
CA GLY A 226 -6.22 1.71 -5.73
C GLY A 226 -4.87 1.08 -6.06
N GLU A 227 -3.76 1.57 -5.50
CA GLU A 227 -2.44 0.96 -5.69
C GLU A 227 -2.34 -0.46 -5.11
N VAL A 228 -3.04 -0.73 -4.00
CA VAL A 228 -3.09 -2.08 -3.42
C VAL A 228 -3.97 -3.01 -4.26
N GLU A 229 -5.10 -2.53 -4.77
CA GLU A 229 -5.98 -3.28 -5.66
C GLU A 229 -5.25 -3.64 -6.98
N GLU A 230 -4.51 -2.71 -7.56
CA GLU A 230 -3.68 -2.94 -8.74
C GLU A 230 -2.55 -3.95 -8.46
N TYR A 231 -1.87 -3.81 -7.31
CA TYR A 231 -0.84 -4.77 -6.92
C TYR A 231 -1.41 -6.16 -6.65
N ASP A 232 -2.63 -6.26 -6.12
CA ASP A 232 -3.33 -7.52 -5.93
C ASP A 232 -3.62 -8.22 -7.27
N MET A 233 -4.06 -7.48 -8.30
CA MET A 233 -4.21 -8.04 -9.64
C MET A 233 -2.91 -8.60 -10.20
N TYR A 234 -1.77 -7.93 -9.94
CA TYR A 234 -0.45 -8.49 -10.27
C TYR A 234 -0.17 -9.80 -9.54
N LEU A 235 -0.41 -9.85 -8.23
CA LEU A 235 -0.16 -11.03 -7.41
C LEU A 235 -1.06 -12.23 -7.77
N THR A 236 -2.30 -11.95 -8.19
CA THR A 236 -3.28 -12.98 -8.58
C THR A 236 -3.16 -13.37 -10.05
N GLY A 237 -2.34 -12.65 -10.84
CA GLY A 237 -2.16 -12.89 -12.27
C GLY A 237 -3.30 -12.34 -13.13
N GLU A 238 -4.07 -11.37 -12.62
CA GLU A 238 -5.15 -10.68 -13.36
C GLU A 238 -4.57 -9.55 -14.23
N VAL A 239 -3.57 -9.90 -15.04
CA VAL A 239 -2.90 -9.02 -15.99
C VAL A 239 -3.00 -9.63 -17.38
N TYR A 240 -3.39 -8.82 -18.36
CA TYR A 240 -3.74 -9.30 -19.68
C TYR A 240 -3.08 -8.50 -20.79
N GLY A 241 -2.95 -9.16 -21.95
CA GLY A 241 -2.63 -8.56 -23.24
C GLY A 241 -3.84 -8.58 -24.16
N VAL A 242 -3.92 -7.56 -25.01
CA VAL A 242 -4.91 -7.43 -26.06
C VAL A 242 -4.20 -7.56 -27.39
N ILE A 243 -4.67 -8.48 -28.23
CA ILE A 243 -4.10 -8.76 -29.54
C ILE A 243 -5.17 -8.50 -30.59
N THR A 244 -4.78 -7.75 -31.63
CA THR A 244 -5.59 -7.52 -32.83
C THR A 244 -4.94 -8.16 -34.04
N GLU A 245 -5.75 -8.84 -34.86
CA GLU A 245 -5.30 -9.56 -36.04
C GLU A 245 -6.13 -9.20 -37.27
N GLU A 246 -5.50 -9.16 -38.44
CA GLU A 246 -6.12 -8.95 -39.74
C GLU A 246 -6.23 -10.28 -40.50
N TYR A 247 -7.37 -10.54 -41.10
CA TYR A 247 -7.54 -11.72 -41.98
C TYR A 247 -6.88 -11.53 -43.33
N ASN A 248 -5.90 -12.39 -43.62
CA ASN A 248 -5.26 -12.45 -44.93
C ASN A 248 -5.98 -13.46 -45.82
N SER A 249 -6.80 -12.98 -46.76
CA SER A 249 -7.59 -13.81 -47.65
C SER A 249 -6.76 -14.60 -48.70
N LYS A 250 -5.46 -14.31 -48.86
CA LYS A 250 -4.59 -15.06 -49.79
C LYS A 250 -4.04 -16.32 -49.14
N ASP A 251 -3.69 -16.21 -47.88
CA ASP A 251 -3.09 -17.29 -47.11
C ASP A 251 -4.15 -18.03 -46.27
N GLU A 252 -5.40 -17.51 -46.26
CA GLU A 252 -6.53 -18.00 -45.44
C GLU A 252 -6.18 -18.08 -43.95
N ASP A 253 -5.39 -17.10 -43.47
CA ASP A 253 -4.86 -17.09 -42.09
C ASP A 253 -4.97 -15.70 -41.45
N TRP A 254 -4.75 -15.63 -40.14
CA TRP A 254 -4.78 -14.41 -39.35
C TRP A 254 -3.36 -13.91 -39.07
N GLU A 255 -3.13 -12.64 -39.32
CA GLU A 255 -1.86 -11.97 -39.06
C GLU A 255 -2.02 -10.96 -37.93
N GLU A 256 -1.18 -11.06 -36.90
CA GLU A 256 -1.14 -10.07 -35.86
C GLU A 256 -0.80 -8.69 -36.44
N LYS A 257 -1.59 -7.70 -36.03
CA LYS A 257 -1.41 -6.29 -36.44
C LYS A 257 -0.86 -5.45 -35.34
N ASP A 258 -1.39 -5.62 -34.14
CA ASP A 258 -1.03 -4.84 -32.97
C ASP A 258 -1.31 -5.64 -31.72
N SER A 259 -0.49 -5.42 -30.68
CA SER A 259 -0.71 -5.99 -29.37
C SER A 259 -0.27 -5.01 -28.28
N CYS A 260 -0.99 -4.99 -27.17
CA CYS A 260 -0.64 -4.22 -26.01
C CYS A 260 -0.84 -5.06 -24.75
N TRP A 261 0.12 -5.02 -23.87
CA TRP A 261 0.19 -5.84 -22.68
C TRP A 261 0.15 -4.99 -21.42
N GLY A 262 -0.11 -5.60 -20.26
CA GLY A 262 -0.11 -4.91 -18.97
C GLY A 262 -1.46 -4.27 -18.62
N PHE A 263 -2.57 -4.83 -19.06
CA PHE A 263 -3.90 -4.43 -18.62
C PHE A 263 -4.25 -5.13 -17.30
N PHE A 264 -4.26 -4.39 -16.21
CA PHE A 264 -4.71 -4.85 -14.90
C PHE A 264 -6.24 -4.79 -14.86
N ASN A 265 -6.88 -5.92 -14.70
CA ASN A 265 -8.34 -5.97 -14.69
C ASN A 265 -8.87 -7.20 -13.96
N ASP A 266 -9.86 -6.99 -13.09
CA ASP A 266 -10.59 -8.02 -12.37
C ASP A 266 -11.69 -8.70 -13.23
N LYS A 267 -11.87 -8.22 -14.49
CA LYS A 267 -12.84 -8.73 -15.43
C LYS A 267 -12.15 -9.63 -16.46
N TRP A 268 -12.91 -10.60 -16.95
CA TRP A 268 -12.49 -11.53 -17.98
C TRP A 268 -13.52 -11.64 -19.10
N GLY A 269 -13.09 -12.12 -20.25
CA GLY A 269 -13.98 -12.40 -21.39
C GLY A 269 -14.61 -11.15 -21.99
N ASP A 270 -15.90 -11.23 -22.31
CA ASP A 270 -16.65 -10.20 -23.04
C ASP A 270 -16.61 -8.80 -22.39
N GLU A 271 -16.63 -8.72 -21.09
CA GLU A 271 -16.61 -7.43 -20.38
C GLU A 271 -15.28 -6.71 -20.57
N LEU A 272 -14.18 -7.44 -20.43
CA LEU A 272 -12.85 -6.90 -20.66
C LEU A 272 -12.66 -6.55 -22.13
N ILE A 273 -13.05 -7.43 -23.06
CA ILE A 273 -12.96 -7.19 -24.50
C ILE A 273 -13.67 -5.89 -24.91
N LYS A 274 -14.89 -5.66 -24.41
CA LYS A 274 -15.68 -4.45 -24.72
C LYS A 274 -15.03 -3.18 -24.18
N GLU A 275 -14.45 -3.25 -22.99
CA GLU A 275 -13.75 -2.12 -22.37
C GLU A 275 -12.50 -1.76 -23.17
N VAL A 276 -11.67 -2.74 -23.44
CA VAL A 276 -10.39 -2.56 -24.13
C VAL A 276 -10.55 -2.19 -25.60
N ALA A 277 -11.59 -2.71 -26.27
CA ALA A 277 -11.88 -2.37 -27.66
C ALA A 277 -12.06 -0.86 -27.87
N LEU A 278 -12.64 -0.16 -26.90
CA LEU A 278 -12.77 1.31 -26.94
C LEU A 278 -11.42 2.00 -26.85
N ASP A 279 -10.51 1.50 -26.00
CA ASP A 279 -9.18 2.06 -25.82
C ASP A 279 -8.30 1.85 -27.07
N PHE A 280 -8.50 0.73 -27.78
CA PHE A 280 -7.89 0.47 -29.09
C PHE A 280 -8.54 1.22 -30.27
N GLY A 281 -9.52 2.08 -29.99
CA GLY A 281 -10.21 2.87 -31.01
C GLY A 281 -11.09 2.05 -31.94
N VAL A 282 -11.48 0.84 -31.52
CA VAL A 282 -12.45 0.01 -32.23
C VAL A 282 -13.82 0.66 -32.09
N SER A 283 -14.23 1.41 -33.12
CA SER A 283 -15.49 2.15 -33.15
C SER A 283 -16.65 1.37 -33.78
N GLU A 284 -16.37 0.21 -34.34
CA GLU A 284 -17.35 -0.65 -35.03
C GLU A 284 -17.93 -1.68 -34.06
N THR A 285 -19.08 -2.22 -34.42
CA THR A 285 -19.74 -3.27 -33.64
C THR A 285 -18.87 -4.52 -33.60
N LEU A 286 -18.70 -5.11 -32.43
CA LEU A 286 -18.05 -6.39 -32.24
C LEU A 286 -19.05 -7.53 -32.48
N TYR A 287 -18.62 -8.55 -33.19
CA TYR A 287 -19.42 -9.74 -33.53
C TYR A 287 -18.80 -10.99 -32.90
N GLU A 288 -19.62 -11.95 -32.54
CA GLU A 288 -19.15 -13.23 -31.96
C GLU A 288 -18.67 -14.20 -33.05
N GLU A 289 -19.29 -14.16 -34.19
CA GLU A 289 -18.98 -15.04 -35.32
C GLU A 289 -18.40 -14.26 -36.50
N MET A 290 -17.42 -14.84 -37.18
CA MET A 290 -16.78 -14.25 -38.37
C MET A 290 -17.79 -13.98 -39.48
N ASP A 291 -18.74 -14.92 -39.69
CA ASP A 291 -19.73 -14.84 -40.78
C ASP A 291 -20.73 -13.70 -40.57
N GLU A 292 -20.91 -13.17 -39.38
CA GLU A 292 -21.78 -12.03 -39.09
C GLU A 292 -21.23 -10.71 -39.61
N VAL A 293 -19.92 -10.63 -39.74
CA VAL A 293 -19.20 -9.42 -40.17
C VAL A 293 -18.65 -9.52 -41.57
N ALA A 294 -18.47 -10.72 -42.10
CA ALA A 294 -18.02 -10.98 -43.47
C ALA A 294 -19.11 -10.67 -44.51
#